data_f50f6a7f9815db41e9841e94f90505b0
#
_entry.id   f50f6a7f9815db41e9841e94f90505b0
#
_cell.length_a   1.000
_cell.length_b   1.000
_cell.length_c   1.000
_cell.angle_alpha   90.00
_cell.angle_beta   90.00
_cell.angle_gamma   90.00
#
_symmetry.space_group_name_H-M   'P 1'
#
loop_
_entity.id
_entity.type
_entity.pdbx_description
1 polymer ?
#
loop_
_entity_poly.entity_id
_entity_poly.type
_entity_poly.pdbx_seq_one_letter_code
_entity_poly.pdbx_strand_id
1 'polypeptide(L)'
;MDIAIENTDDPATQSLPLEELQMFADVFNQIRQGYVESVPDSELFELAVQGMLSGLDPHSVFLKEKAYDSLQETTQGEFSGLGIEIGQDRGYITIIAPIDGSPAEAAGLEAGDVILKIDGESIRDLPVNKSVEMMRGPTGSEVLLSIGRRGVADPFDVTVIRDIIXVPSVRSRELMDGYLWLRASQFQRGTGLEAIATLAKAQAEDALKGVVIDLRNNPGGVLGASVDMAGAVLDGGLVVYTEGRHPQAADQYEAAAGDMLNGAPIVVLINSGSASASEIVAGALQDRRRAVIMGTRSFGKGSVQTILPVNDTRAVKLTTALYFTPNGRSIQAEGIVPDIVVERAEVTSVESNRRTKEADLQGSLSGDGGPVDAQSESEALTELRNSDNQLYEALTLLRGINLLTPEAPSETPEAEDPTTVALGTP
;
A
#
# COMPACT_ATOMS: atom_id res chain seq x y z
N MET A 1 30.06 40.96 3.37
CA MET A 1 29.21 41.69 2.41
C MET A 1 28.79 40.66 1.38
N ASP A 2 27.75 39.89 1.76
CA ASP A 2 27.26 38.80 0.89
C ASP A 2 26.37 39.41 -0.19
N ILE A 3 26.87 39.35 -1.41
CA ILE A 3 26.10 39.74 -2.58
C ILE A 3 25.16 38.55 -2.85
N ALA A 4 23.92 38.65 -2.39
CA ALA A 4 22.88 37.73 -2.83
C ALA A 4 22.72 37.90 -4.34
N ILE A 5 23.17 36.93 -5.10
CA ILE A 5 22.87 36.85 -6.54
C ILE A 5 21.37 36.55 -6.63
N GLU A 6 20.56 37.58 -6.82
CA GLU A 6 19.15 37.36 -7.19
C GLU A 6 19.13 36.59 -8.49
N ASN A 7 18.55 35.40 -8.45
CA ASN A 7 18.38 34.56 -9.63
C ASN A 7 17.26 35.17 -10.48
N THR A 8 17.64 36.07 -11.37
CA THR A 8 16.68 36.80 -12.22
C THR A 8 15.98 35.93 -13.27
N ASP A 9 16.36 34.65 -13.37
CA ASP A 9 15.79 33.72 -14.34
C ASP A 9 14.61 32.87 -13.76
N ASP A 10 14.22 33.08 -12.50
CA ASP A 10 13.08 32.40 -11.93
C ASP A 10 11.77 33.00 -12.49
N PRO A 11 10.97 32.21 -13.25
CA PRO A 11 9.71 32.71 -13.80
C PRO A 11 8.73 33.26 -12.76
N ALA A 12 8.82 32.81 -11.50
CA ALA A 12 7.94 33.27 -10.42
C ALA A 12 8.19 34.74 -10.05
N THR A 13 9.33 35.31 -10.40
CA THR A 13 9.67 36.69 -10.11
C THR A 13 9.45 37.63 -11.31
N GLN A 14 9.09 37.07 -12.47
CA GLN A 14 8.85 37.86 -13.66
C GLN A 14 7.41 38.39 -13.71
N SER A 15 7.21 39.55 -14.34
CA SER A 15 5.87 40.11 -14.57
C SER A 15 5.07 39.18 -15.50
N LEU A 16 3.76 39.15 -15.34
CA LEU A 16 2.88 38.37 -16.22
C LEU A 16 3.15 38.71 -17.70
N PRO A 17 3.24 37.70 -18.57
CA PRO A 17 3.52 37.88 -19.98
C PRO A 17 2.27 38.40 -20.72
N LEU A 18 2.06 39.71 -20.74
CA LEU A 18 0.83 40.33 -21.22
C LEU A 18 0.56 40.07 -22.71
N GLU A 19 1.61 40.02 -23.53
CA GLU A 19 1.46 39.74 -24.96
C GLU A 19 0.94 38.32 -25.21
N GLU A 20 1.46 37.35 -24.47
CA GLU A 20 1.06 35.96 -24.54
C GLU A 20 -0.36 35.75 -23.98
N LEU A 21 -0.72 36.46 -22.91
CA LEU A 21 -2.07 36.45 -22.37
C LEU A 21 -3.07 37.04 -23.35
N GLN A 22 -2.69 38.11 -24.05
CA GLN A 22 -3.54 38.71 -25.10
C GLN A 22 -3.73 37.75 -26.28
N MET A 23 -2.62 37.10 -26.71
CA MET A 23 -2.69 36.07 -27.76
C MET A 23 -3.61 34.91 -27.35
N PHE A 24 -3.48 34.43 -26.09
CA PHE A 24 -4.36 33.39 -25.55
C PHE A 24 -5.84 33.81 -25.62
N ALA A 25 -6.15 35.04 -25.20
CA ALA A 25 -7.51 35.55 -25.22
C ALA A 25 -8.05 35.66 -26.66
N ASP A 26 -7.21 36.07 -27.62
CA ASP A 26 -7.60 36.15 -29.03
C ASP A 26 -7.91 34.75 -29.60
N VAL A 27 -7.07 33.75 -29.32
CA VAL A 27 -7.27 32.36 -29.74
C VAL A 27 -8.57 31.82 -29.09
N PHE A 28 -8.77 32.08 -27.80
CA PHE A 28 -9.99 31.69 -27.09
C PHE A 28 -11.24 32.24 -27.79
N ASN A 29 -11.22 33.54 -28.14
CA ASN A 29 -12.32 34.19 -28.81
C ASN A 29 -12.55 33.63 -30.23
N GLN A 30 -11.49 33.31 -30.97
CA GLN A 30 -11.61 32.67 -32.30
C GLN A 30 -12.29 31.31 -32.20
N ILE A 31 -11.92 30.50 -31.20
CA ILE A 31 -12.56 29.19 -30.98
C ILE A 31 -14.02 29.38 -30.59
N ARG A 32 -14.30 30.26 -29.64
CA ARG A 32 -15.65 30.58 -29.16
C ARG A 32 -16.58 31.00 -30.27
N GLN A 33 -16.09 31.78 -31.26
CA GLN A 33 -16.90 32.31 -32.35
C GLN A 33 -16.90 31.43 -33.59
N GLY A 34 -15.82 30.67 -33.84
CA GLY A 34 -15.62 29.99 -35.13
C GLY A 34 -15.72 28.48 -35.10
N TYR A 35 -15.73 27.86 -33.91
CA TYR A 35 -15.80 26.40 -33.83
C TYR A 35 -17.18 25.92 -34.31
N VAL A 36 -17.20 24.74 -34.95
CA VAL A 36 -18.39 24.19 -35.61
C VAL A 36 -19.54 23.93 -34.63
N GLU A 37 -19.25 23.66 -33.37
CA GLU A 37 -20.27 23.46 -32.34
C GLU A 37 -20.12 24.52 -31.24
N SER A 38 -21.23 24.87 -30.58
CA SER A 38 -21.19 25.80 -29.44
C SER A 38 -20.64 25.10 -28.21
N VAL A 39 -19.54 25.61 -27.66
CA VAL A 39 -18.92 25.11 -26.45
C VAL A 39 -19.02 26.18 -25.35
N PRO A 40 -19.52 25.87 -24.17
CA PRO A 40 -19.56 26.84 -23.06
C PRO A 40 -18.17 27.38 -22.70
N ASP A 41 -18.12 28.68 -22.35
CA ASP A 41 -16.85 29.33 -21.98
C ASP A 41 -16.14 28.60 -20.84
N SER A 42 -16.89 28.12 -19.83
CA SER A 42 -16.34 27.35 -18.71
C SER A 42 -15.63 26.08 -19.19
N GLU A 43 -16.20 25.40 -20.17
CA GLU A 43 -15.59 24.17 -20.72
C GLU A 43 -14.32 24.49 -21.52
N LEU A 44 -14.34 25.59 -22.30
CA LEU A 44 -13.12 26.03 -23.02
C LEU A 44 -11.98 26.37 -22.06
N PHE A 45 -12.29 27.06 -20.97
CA PHE A 45 -11.27 27.34 -19.93
C PHE A 45 -10.73 26.05 -19.29
N GLU A 46 -11.60 25.10 -18.99
CA GLU A 46 -11.17 23.81 -18.43
C GLU A 46 -10.26 23.04 -19.40
N LEU A 47 -10.63 23.02 -20.69
CA LEU A 47 -9.80 22.38 -21.73
C LEU A 47 -8.43 23.06 -21.84
N ALA A 48 -8.39 24.39 -21.73
CA ALA A 48 -7.12 25.12 -21.74
C ALA A 48 -6.22 24.76 -20.55
N VAL A 49 -6.79 24.71 -19.33
CA VAL A 49 -6.05 24.33 -18.12
C VAL A 49 -5.56 22.87 -18.21
N GLN A 50 -6.42 21.97 -18.68
CA GLN A 50 -6.04 20.57 -18.89
C GLN A 50 -4.90 20.46 -19.92
N GLY A 51 -5.00 21.22 -21.02
CA GLY A 51 -3.97 21.24 -22.06
C GLY A 51 -2.62 21.69 -21.54
N MET A 52 -2.59 22.76 -20.73
CA MET A 52 -1.35 23.22 -20.08
C MET A 52 -0.73 22.14 -19.20
N LEU A 53 -1.52 21.51 -18.34
CA LEU A 53 -1.03 20.50 -17.39
C LEU A 53 -0.55 19.24 -18.10
N SER A 54 -1.32 18.74 -19.09
CA SER A 54 -0.95 17.54 -19.84
C SER A 54 0.31 17.73 -20.68
N GLY A 55 0.66 18.97 -20.99
CA GLY A 55 1.92 19.29 -21.67
C GLY A 55 3.16 19.26 -20.78
N LEU A 56 2.98 19.17 -19.46
CA LEU A 56 4.11 19.15 -18.50
C LEU A 56 4.63 17.73 -18.25
N ASP A 57 3.75 16.85 -17.79
CA ASP A 57 4.08 15.46 -17.45
C ASP A 57 2.80 14.64 -17.30
N PRO A 58 2.86 13.28 -17.27
CA PRO A 58 1.64 12.44 -17.20
C PRO A 58 0.93 12.43 -15.85
N HIS A 59 1.46 13.10 -14.83
CA HIS A 59 0.91 13.09 -13.46
C HIS A 59 0.29 14.42 -13.05
N SER A 60 0.63 15.50 -13.76
CA SER A 60 0.07 16.84 -13.51
C SER A 60 -1.31 16.93 -14.17
N VAL A 61 -2.35 17.10 -13.35
CA VAL A 61 -3.74 17.08 -13.86
C VAL A 61 -4.61 18.10 -13.14
N PHE A 62 -5.66 18.56 -13.83
CA PHE A 62 -6.72 19.37 -13.24
C PHE A 62 -7.78 18.44 -12.66
N LEU A 63 -8.02 18.55 -11.36
CA LEU A 63 -8.99 17.75 -10.63
C LEU A 63 -10.30 18.52 -10.54
N LYS A 64 -11.35 17.99 -11.15
CA LYS A 64 -12.72 18.48 -11.05
C LYS A 64 -13.41 17.82 -9.87
N GLU A 65 -14.55 18.35 -9.46
CA GLU A 65 -15.32 17.91 -8.28
C GLU A 65 -15.20 16.43 -7.94
N LYS A 66 -15.75 15.55 -8.77
CA LYS A 66 -15.72 14.10 -8.54
C LYS A 66 -14.31 13.52 -8.39
N ALA A 67 -13.38 13.99 -9.22
CA ALA A 67 -11.99 13.49 -9.17
C ALA A 67 -11.25 13.99 -7.93
N TYR A 68 -11.56 15.20 -7.49
CA TYR A 68 -10.98 15.78 -6.27
C TYR A 68 -11.52 15.04 -5.03
N ASP A 69 -12.84 14.82 -4.97
CA ASP A 69 -13.49 14.06 -3.90
C ASP A 69 -12.91 12.62 -3.82
N SER A 70 -12.84 11.95 -4.96
CA SER A 70 -12.28 10.58 -5.03
C SER A 70 -10.82 10.53 -4.57
N LEU A 71 -10.03 11.54 -4.91
CA LEU A 71 -8.65 11.63 -4.43
C LEU A 71 -8.60 11.81 -2.90
N GLN A 72 -9.47 12.64 -2.35
CA GLN A 72 -9.56 12.84 -0.90
C GLN A 72 -9.98 11.54 -0.20
N GLU A 73 -11.04 10.88 -0.67
CA GLU A 73 -11.51 9.58 -0.17
C GLU A 73 -10.37 8.54 -0.17
N THR A 74 -9.71 8.41 -1.32
CA THR A 74 -8.60 7.45 -1.48
C THR A 74 -7.44 7.74 -0.52
N THR A 75 -7.11 9.03 -0.35
CA THR A 75 -6.01 9.47 0.51
C THR A 75 -6.34 9.28 1.99
N GLN A 76 -7.57 9.54 2.38
CA GLN A 76 -8.04 9.34 3.74
C GLN A 76 -8.25 7.85 4.06
N GLY A 77 -8.60 7.06 3.06
CA GLY A 77 -8.96 5.65 3.23
C GLY A 77 -10.40 5.47 3.70
N GLU A 78 -11.22 6.45 3.44
CA GLU A 78 -12.60 6.51 3.89
C GLU A 78 -13.49 6.96 2.74
N PHE A 79 -14.68 6.38 2.64
CA PHE A 79 -15.68 6.86 1.70
C PHE A 79 -17.07 6.78 2.33
N SER A 80 -17.97 7.64 1.90
CA SER A 80 -19.36 7.57 2.34
C SER A 80 -20.11 6.53 1.52
N GLY A 81 -20.71 5.55 2.19
CA GLY A 81 -21.39 4.45 1.52
C GLY A 81 -22.06 3.48 2.47
N LEU A 82 -22.27 2.26 1.98
CA LEU A 82 -22.99 1.21 2.69
C LEU A 82 -22.08 0.22 3.41
N GLY A 83 -20.83 0.08 2.94
CA GLY A 83 -19.89 -0.92 3.48
C GLY A 83 -20.18 -2.33 2.96
N ILE A 84 -20.24 -2.49 1.63
CA ILE A 84 -20.43 -3.79 0.99
C ILE A 84 -19.34 -4.06 -0.04
N GLU A 85 -18.84 -5.27 -0.04
CA GLU A 85 -18.03 -5.80 -1.14
C GLU A 85 -18.98 -6.41 -2.16
N ILE A 86 -18.87 -5.97 -3.42
CA ILE A 86 -19.82 -6.39 -4.46
C ILE A 86 -19.13 -7.06 -5.65
N GLY A 87 -19.87 -7.93 -6.29
CA GLY A 87 -19.51 -8.52 -7.57
C GLY A 87 -20.65 -8.37 -8.56
N GLN A 88 -20.43 -8.79 -9.80
CA GLN A 88 -21.51 -8.85 -10.79
C GLN A 88 -21.67 -10.29 -11.27
N ASP A 89 -22.89 -10.79 -11.25
CA ASP A 89 -23.24 -12.10 -11.81
C ASP A 89 -24.53 -11.97 -12.63
N ARG A 90 -24.46 -12.40 -13.89
CA ARG A 90 -25.60 -12.44 -14.83
C ARG A 90 -26.39 -11.14 -14.94
N GLY A 91 -25.65 -9.99 -14.92
CA GLY A 91 -26.25 -8.67 -15.06
C GLY A 91 -26.80 -8.07 -13.77
N TYR A 92 -26.62 -8.72 -12.63
CA TYR A 92 -27.03 -8.23 -11.32
C TYR A 92 -25.82 -7.95 -10.44
N ILE A 93 -25.97 -7.06 -9.48
CA ILE A 93 -24.98 -6.81 -8.43
C ILE A 93 -25.27 -7.80 -7.30
N THR A 94 -24.24 -8.56 -6.93
CA THR A 94 -24.31 -9.52 -5.80
C THR A 94 -23.41 -9.03 -4.68
N ILE A 95 -23.90 -9.09 -3.45
CA ILE A 95 -23.11 -8.80 -2.25
C ILE A 95 -22.19 -9.99 -2.00
N ILE A 96 -20.87 -9.78 -2.12
CA ILE A 96 -19.85 -10.78 -1.76
C ILE A 96 -19.81 -10.90 -0.24
N ALA A 97 -19.74 -9.77 0.44
CA ALA A 97 -19.80 -9.67 1.92
C ALA A 97 -20.13 -8.25 2.35
N PRO A 98 -20.92 -8.05 3.40
CA PRO A 98 -20.90 -6.78 4.11
C PRO A 98 -19.56 -6.64 4.86
N ILE A 99 -19.09 -5.41 5.02
CA ILE A 99 -17.88 -5.09 5.80
C ILE A 99 -18.27 -5.09 7.29
N ASP A 100 -17.45 -5.73 8.12
CA ASP A 100 -17.70 -5.79 9.57
C ASP A 100 -17.86 -4.38 10.16
N GLY A 101 -18.88 -4.19 10.99
CA GLY A 101 -19.21 -2.91 11.63
C GLY A 101 -19.85 -1.88 10.71
N SER A 102 -20.14 -2.24 9.46
CA SER A 102 -20.70 -1.31 8.48
C SER A 102 -22.23 -1.13 8.61
N PRO A 103 -22.78 -0.04 8.01
CA PRO A 103 -24.23 0.11 7.88
C PRO A 103 -24.93 -1.07 7.20
N ALA A 104 -24.30 -1.68 6.23
CA ALA A 104 -24.87 -2.84 5.52
C ALA A 104 -25.02 -4.05 6.44
N GLU A 105 -24.01 -4.34 7.27
CA GLU A 105 -24.09 -5.40 8.28
C GLU A 105 -25.18 -5.08 9.30
N ALA A 106 -25.19 -3.86 9.80
CA ALA A 106 -26.21 -3.40 10.79
C ALA A 106 -27.64 -3.49 10.21
N ALA A 107 -27.80 -3.29 8.90
CA ALA A 107 -29.08 -3.39 8.21
C ALA A 107 -29.49 -4.85 7.89
N GLY A 108 -28.61 -5.84 8.18
CA GLY A 108 -28.90 -7.25 7.99
C GLY A 108 -28.70 -7.74 6.56
N LEU A 109 -27.87 -7.08 5.76
CA LEU A 109 -27.45 -7.59 4.46
C LEU A 109 -26.48 -8.76 4.64
N GLU A 110 -26.56 -9.75 3.75
CA GLU A 110 -25.77 -10.98 3.87
C GLU A 110 -25.00 -11.30 2.58
N ALA A 111 -23.95 -12.09 2.73
CA ALA A 111 -23.21 -12.63 1.58
C ALA A 111 -24.15 -13.47 0.69
N GLY A 112 -24.12 -13.20 -0.61
CA GLY A 112 -24.98 -13.84 -1.59
C GLY A 112 -26.30 -13.13 -1.88
N ASP A 113 -26.61 -12.04 -1.18
CA ASP A 113 -27.74 -11.17 -1.49
C ASP A 113 -27.55 -10.55 -2.89
N VAL A 114 -28.65 -10.46 -3.64
CA VAL A 114 -28.68 -9.85 -4.98
C VAL A 114 -29.44 -8.53 -4.90
N ILE A 115 -28.79 -7.44 -5.27
CA ILE A 115 -29.44 -6.12 -5.33
C ILE A 115 -30.23 -6.03 -6.65
N LEU A 116 -31.52 -5.86 -6.55
CA LEU A 116 -32.43 -5.79 -7.70
C LEU A 116 -32.75 -4.35 -8.08
N LYS A 117 -32.94 -3.48 -7.04
CA LYS A 117 -33.26 -2.06 -7.22
C LYS A 117 -32.52 -1.22 -6.18
N ILE A 118 -32.24 0.04 -6.55
CA ILE A 118 -31.74 1.09 -5.66
C ILE A 118 -32.72 2.28 -5.77
N ASP A 119 -33.32 2.69 -4.66
CA ASP A 119 -34.32 3.77 -4.59
C ASP A 119 -35.47 3.56 -5.60
N GLY A 120 -35.87 2.30 -5.78
CA GLY A 120 -36.95 1.93 -6.69
C GLY A 120 -36.52 1.77 -8.16
N GLU A 121 -35.34 2.20 -8.54
CA GLU A 121 -34.82 2.07 -9.92
C GLU A 121 -34.12 0.72 -10.10
N SER A 122 -34.48 0.00 -11.16
CA SER A 122 -33.85 -1.29 -11.48
C SER A 122 -32.40 -1.10 -11.93
N ILE A 123 -31.49 -1.87 -11.35
CA ILE A 123 -30.06 -1.80 -11.69
C ILE A 123 -29.61 -2.95 -12.60
N ARG A 124 -30.58 -3.73 -13.08
CA ARG A 124 -30.30 -4.86 -13.98
C ARG A 124 -29.58 -4.35 -15.23
N ASP A 125 -28.48 -4.99 -15.56
CA ASP A 125 -27.65 -4.68 -16.74
C ASP A 125 -26.99 -3.30 -16.73
N LEU A 126 -27.06 -2.55 -15.60
CA LEU A 126 -26.30 -1.31 -15.46
C LEU A 126 -24.81 -1.63 -15.25
N PRO A 127 -23.92 -0.78 -15.74
CA PRO A 127 -22.48 -0.90 -15.38
C PRO A 127 -22.31 -0.82 -13.87
N VAL A 128 -21.38 -1.63 -13.32
CA VAL A 128 -21.13 -1.69 -11.87
C VAL A 128 -20.84 -0.31 -11.27
N ASN A 129 -20.01 0.50 -11.97
CA ASN A 129 -19.69 1.85 -11.50
C ASN A 129 -20.92 2.75 -11.37
N LYS A 130 -21.92 2.59 -12.24
CA LYS A 130 -23.15 3.36 -12.15
C LYS A 130 -23.98 2.92 -10.92
N SER A 131 -24.08 1.63 -10.67
CA SER A 131 -24.76 1.10 -9.48
C SER A 131 -24.05 1.55 -8.20
N VAL A 132 -22.70 1.57 -8.20
CA VAL A 132 -21.90 2.09 -7.09
C VAL A 132 -22.21 3.57 -6.84
N GLU A 133 -22.27 4.39 -7.90
CA GLU A 133 -22.66 5.82 -7.77
C GLU A 133 -24.02 5.99 -7.10
N MET A 134 -25.01 5.15 -7.45
CA MET A 134 -26.35 5.21 -6.85
C MET A 134 -26.33 4.79 -5.37
N MET A 135 -25.46 3.86 -4.98
CA MET A 135 -25.30 3.43 -3.59
C MET A 135 -24.54 4.45 -2.75
N ARG A 136 -23.66 5.27 -3.34
CA ARG A 136 -22.95 6.35 -2.66
C ARG A 136 -23.88 7.54 -2.41
N GLY A 137 -23.46 8.42 -1.52
CA GLY A 137 -24.17 9.64 -1.21
C GLY A 137 -23.72 10.23 0.14
N PRO A 138 -24.30 11.36 0.57
CA PRO A 138 -23.90 12.01 1.82
C PRO A 138 -24.08 11.10 3.02
N THR A 139 -23.12 11.13 3.96
CA THR A 139 -23.22 10.45 5.26
C THR A 139 -24.52 10.86 5.96
N GLY A 140 -25.22 9.88 6.53
CA GLY A 140 -26.50 10.07 7.21
C GLY A 140 -27.72 10.02 6.28
N SER A 141 -27.52 9.99 4.95
CA SER A 141 -28.65 9.83 4.01
C SER A 141 -29.06 8.38 3.88
N GLU A 142 -30.33 8.14 3.60
CA GLU A 142 -30.89 6.80 3.43
C GLU A 142 -30.80 6.37 1.97
N VAL A 143 -30.70 5.04 1.77
CA VAL A 143 -30.88 4.40 0.47
C VAL A 143 -31.77 3.17 0.67
N LEU A 144 -32.70 2.96 -0.24
CA LEU A 144 -33.61 1.80 -0.22
C LEU A 144 -33.12 0.77 -1.23
N LEU A 145 -32.75 -0.41 -0.74
CA LEU A 145 -32.32 -1.53 -1.58
C LEU A 145 -33.43 -2.58 -1.63
N SER A 146 -33.82 -3.00 -2.86
CA SER A 146 -34.67 -4.18 -3.02
C SER A 146 -33.75 -5.40 -3.21
N ILE A 147 -33.85 -6.35 -2.31
CA ILE A 147 -32.92 -7.49 -2.17
C ILE A 147 -33.62 -8.80 -2.55
N GLY A 148 -32.94 -9.61 -3.36
CA GLY A 148 -33.28 -11.01 -3.54
C GLY A 148 -32.31 -11.88 -2.76
N ARG A 149 -32.82 -12.73 -1.88
CA ARG A 149 -32.00 -13.61 -1.03
C ARG A 149 -32.35 -15.07 -1.29
N ARG A 150 -31.34 -15.91 -1.41
CA ARG A 150 -31.52 -17.34 -1.62
C ARG A 150 -32.31 -17.98 -0.45
N GLY A 151 -33.39 -18.69 -0.75
CA GLY A 151 -34.24 -19.29 0.27
C GLY A 151 -35.41 -18.41 0.74
N VAL A 152 -35.48 -17.16 0.28
CA VAL A 152 -36.60 -16.25 0.53
C VAL A 152 -37.39 -16.11 -0.77
N ALA A 153 -38.70 -16.40 -0.72
CA ALA A 153 -39.53 -16.50 -1.93
C ALA A 153 -39.69 -15.17 -2.68
N ASP A 154 -39.92 -14.10 -1.95
CA ASP A 154 -40.17 -12.77 -2.52
C ASP A 154 -39.06 -11.80 -2.17
N PRO A 155 -38.70 -10.89 -3.09
CA PRO A 155 -37.80 -9.79 -2.76
C PRO A 155 -38.32 -8.95 -1.61
N PHE A 156 -37.41 -8.40 -0.82
CA PHE A 156 -37.74 -7.53 0.30
C PHE A 156 -36.89 -6.27 0.28
N ASP A 157 -37.39 -5.22 0.91
CA ASP A 157 -36.71 -3.93 0.90
C ASP A 157 -35.92 -3.76 2.21
N VAL A 158 -34.71 -3.22 2.08
CA VAL A 158 -33.81 -2.89 3.19
C VAL A 158 -33.39 -1.44 3.06
N THR A 159 -33.66 -0.63 4.11
CA THR A 159 -33.17 0.75 4.16
C THR A 159 -31.80 0.72 4.86
N VAL A 160 -30.79 1.28 4.20
CA VAL A 160 -29.45 1.43 4.75
C VAL A 160 -29.13 2.91 4.91
N ILE A 161 -28.62 3.31 6.06
CA ILE A 161 -28.17 4.70 6.30
C ILE A 161 -26.69 4.76 5.94
N ARG A 162 -26.33 5.60 4.97
CA ARG A 162 -24.93 5.75 4.54
C ARG A 162 -24.06 6.27 5.68
N ASP A 163 -22.86 5.72 5.82
CA ASP A 163 -21.90 6.18 6.82
C ASP A 163 -20.48 6.13 6.24
N ILE A 164 -19.52 6.58 7.02
CA ILE A 164 -18.10 6.55 6.65
C ILE A 164 -17.59 5.11 6.79
N ILE A 165 -17.01 4.62 5.76
CA ILE A 165 -16.49 3.26 5.68
C ILE A 165 -14.97 3.28 5.59
N UNK A 166 -14.08 2.82 6.42
CA UNK A 166 -12.96 2.73 6.39
C UNK A 166 -12.61 1.74 5.64
N VAL A 167 -11.74 1.76 4.91
CA VAL A 167 -11.17 0.71 4.08
C VAL A 167 -9.78 0.33 4.62
N PRO A 168 -9.64 -0.81 5.24
CA PRO A 168 -8.32 -1.21 5.77
C PRO A 168 -7.27 -1.29 4.66
N SER A 169 -6.17 -0.57 4.85
CA SER A 169 -5.04 -0.59 3.91
C SER A 169 -3.96 -1.59 4.31
N VAL A 170 -3.98 -2.06 5.56
CA VAL A 170 -3.04 -3.04 6.10
C VAL A 170 -3.77 -4.34 6.42
N ARG A 171 -3.15 -5.45 6.06
CA ARG A 171 -3.59 -6.80 6.44
C ARG A 171 -2.38 -7.57 6.93
N SER A 172 -2.59 -8.45 7.89
CA SER A 172 -1.51 -9.30 8.39
C SER A 172 -1.99 -10.71 8.68
N ARG A 173 -1.05 -11.62 8.63
CA ARG A 173 -1.27 -13.00 9.13
C ARG A 173 0.06 -13.62 9.51
N GLU A 174 0.04 -14.48 10.47
CA GLU A 174 1.17 -15.33 10.80
C GLU A 174 1.33 -16.40 9.71
N LEU A 175 2.54 -16.55 9.19
CA LEU A 175 2.88 -17.58 8.19
C LEU A 175 3.29 -18.88 8.87
N MET A 176 4.03 -18.76 9.96
CA MET A 176 4.43 -19.81 10.87
C MET A 176 5.00 -19.15 12.15
N ASP A 177 5.19 -19.92 13.19
CA ASP A 177 5.62 -19.47 14.51
C ASP A 177 6.74 -18.41 14.49
N GLY A 178 6.36 -17.16 14.78
CA GLY A 178 7.24 -15.99 14.80
C GLY A 178 7.50 -15.34 13.46
N TYR A 179 6.86 -15.77 12.37
CA TYR A 179 7.03 -15.16 11.04
C TYR A 179 5.73 -14.49 10.58
N LEU A 180 5.75 -13.19 10.44
CA LEU A 180 4.59 -12.38 10.09
C LEU A 180 4.63 -11.93 8.62
N TRP A 181 3.50 -12.05 7.92
CA TRP A 181 3.24 -11.37 6.65
C TRP A 181 2.39 -10.13 6.94
N LEU A 182 2.87 -8.99 6.49
CA LEU A 182 2.19 -7.70 6.61
C LEU A 182 2.06 -7.12 5.20
N ARG A 183 0.84 -6.94 4.74
CA ARG A 183 0.56 -6.37 3.43
C ARG A 183 0.02 -4.95 3.57
N ALA A 184 0.63 -4.02 2.85
CA ALA A 184 0.04 -2.70 2.62
C ALA A 184 -0.45 -2.66 1.16
N SER A 185 -1.76 -2.52 0.97
CA SER A 185 -2.35 -2.50 -0.37
C SER A 185 -2.26 -1.12 -1.03
N GLN A 186 -2.13 -0.07 -0.21
CA GLN A 186 -2.05 1.33 -0.63
C GLN A 186 -1.55 2.16 0.55
N PHE A 187 -0.97 3.33 0.30
CA PHE A 187 -0.58 4.26 1.37
C PHE A 187 -1.64 5.35 1.56
N GLN A 188 -2.61 5.09 2.43
CA GLN A 188 -3.56 6.07 2.95
C GLN A 188 -2.90 6.84 4.10
N ARG A 189 -3.55 7.90 4.59
CA ARG A 189 -3.02 8.73 5.69
C ARG A 189 -2.69 7.91 6.95
N GLY A 190 -3.53 6.91 7.26
CA GLY A 190 -3.38 6.07 8.46
C GLY A 190 -2.50 4.83 8.29
N THR A 191 -2.10 4.48 7.07
CA THR A 191 -1.43 3.19 6.76
C THR A 191 -0.16 2.96 7.58
N GLY A 192 0.68 3.98 7.72
CA GLY A 192 1.92 3.87 8.50
C GLY A 192 1.65 3.50 9.96
N LEU A 193 0.73 4.23 10.58
CA LEU A 193 0.35 3.99 11.99
C LEU A 193 -0.34 2.63 12.17
N GLU A 194 -1.17 2.23 11.21
CA GLU A 194 -1.84 0.91 11.22
C GLU A 194 -0.81 -0.23 11.13
N ALA A 195 0.20 -0.07 10.29
CA ALA A 195 1.30 -1.04 10.16
C ALA A 195 2.11 -1.11 11.46
N ILE A 196 2.46 0.04 12.06
CA ILE A 196 3.16 0.13 13.34
C ILE A 196 2.38 -0.60 14.44
N ALA A 197 1.07 -0.31 14.57
CA ALA A 197 0.21 -0.94 15.58
C ALA A 197 0.14 -2.46 15.38
N THR A 198 0.07 -2.91 14.12
CA THR A 198 0.04 -4.34 13.76
C THR A 198 1.35 -5.04 14.16
N LEU A 199 2.49 -4.43 13.84
CA LEU A 199 3.82 -4.96 14.19
C LEU A 199 4.01 -4.98 15.71
N ALA A 200 3.61 -3.91 16.39
CA ALA A 200 3.72 -3.80 17.86
C ALA A 200 2.88 -4.88 18.55
N LYS A 201 1.68 -5.11 18.07
CA LYS A 201 0.80 -6.17 18.60
C LYS A 201 1.44 -7.54 18.43
N ALA A 202 1.90 -7.87 17.22
CA ALA A 202 2.53 -9.17 16.94
C ALA A 202 3.79 -9.37 17.77
N GLN A 203 4.64 -8.35 17.90
CA GLN A 203 5.86 -8.38 18.71
C GLN A 203 5.58 -8.58 20.21
N ALA A 204 4.44 -8.06 20.70
CA ALA A 204 4.03 -8.21 22.09
C ALA A 204 3.45 -9.61 22.38
N GLU A 205 2.84 -10.23 21.39
CA GLU A 205 2.27 -11.60 21.52
C GLU A 205 3.37 -12.66 21.50
N ASP A 206 4.35 -12.51 20.59
CA ASP A 206 5.56 -13.35 20.55
C ASP A 206 6.68 -12.60 19.81
N ALA A 207 7.90 -12.79 20.24
CA ALA A 207 9.06 -12.14 19.60
C ALA A 207 9.17 -12.57 18.13
N LEU A 208 9.05 -11.61 17.22
CA LEU A 208 9.08 -11.89 15.80
C LEU A 208 10.46 -12.35 15.34
N LYS A 209 10.50 -13.49 14.69
CA LYS A 209 11.69 -14.08 14.07
C LYS A 209 11.92 -13.50 12.66
N GLY A 210 10.90 -12.90 12.06
CA GLY A 210 11.04 -12.28 10.75
C GLY A 210 9.72 -11.74 10.21
N VAL A 211 9.83 -10.74 9.33
CA VAL A 211 8.64 -10.08 8.75
C VAL A 211 8.78 -10.02 7.22
N VAL A 212 7.71 -10.40 6.52
CA VAL A 212 7.56 -10.11 5.08
C VAL A 212 6.63 -8.90 4.94
N ILE A 213 7.14 -7.79 4.44
CA ILE A 213 6.37 -6.61 4.07
C ILE A 213 5.99 -6.74 2.60
N ASP A 214 4.72 -6.91 2.30
CA ASP A 214 4.23 -7.13 0.94
C ASP A 214 3.67 -5.84 0.34
N LEU A 215 4.41 -5.27 -0.60
CA LEU A 215 4.05 -4.05 -1.33
C LEU A 215 3.71 -4.34 -2.80
N ARG A 216 3.54 -5.59 -3.17
CA ARG A 216 3.18 -5.95 -4.57
C ARG A 216 1.81 -5.33 -4.93
N ASN A 217 1.72 -4.75 -6.12
CA ASN A 217 0.52 -4.07 -6.64
C ASN A 217 0.04 -2.91 -5.73
N ASN A 218 0.95 -2.30 -4.97
CA ASN A 218 0.67 -1.11 -4.17
C ASN A 218 1.10 0.15 -4.97
N PRO A 219 0.17 0.96 -5.50
CA PRO A 219 0.52 2.09 -6.35
C PRO A 219 1.12 3.29 -5.60
N GLY A 220 1.31 3.15 -4.28
CA GLY A 220 1.80 4.23 -3.43
C GLY A 220 0.67 4.95 -2.72
N GLY A 221 0.82 6.26 -2.57
CA GLY A 221 -0.13 7.12 -1.87
C GLY A 221 0.56 8.20 -1.05
N VAL A 222 0.20 8.33 0.21
CA VAL A 222 0.68 9.40 1.11
C VAL A 222 2.15 9.15 1.50
N LEU A 223 3.02 10.10 1.16
CA LEU A 223 4.45 10.04 1.45
C LEU A 223 4.71 9.85 2.95
N GLY A 224 4.07 10.65 3.80
CA GLY A 224 4.25 10.56 5.26
C GLY A 224 3.98 9.16 5.81
N ALA A 225 2.94 8.48 5.31
CA ALA A 225 2.62 7.12 5.74
C ALA A 225 3.71 6.09 5.38
N SER A 226 4.40 6.29 4.24
CA SER A 226 5.54 5.43 3.88
C SER A 226 6.77 5.72 4.74
N VAL A 227 6.97 6.98 5.13
CA VAL A 227 8.02 7.38 6.07
C VAL A 227 7.77 6.74 7.44
N ASP A 228 6.53 6.80 7.94
CA ASP A 228 6.15 6.17 9.21
C ASP A 228 6.45 4.66 9.17
N MET A 229 5.99 3.98 8.11
CA MET A 229 6.18 2.53 7.98
C MET A 229 7.67 2.13 7.91
N ALA A 230 8.45 2.80 7.05
CA ALA A 230 9.89 2.51 6.93
C ALA A 230 10.64 2.91 8.19
N GLY A 231 10.29 4.06 8.76
CA GLY A 231 10.93 4.61 9.97
C GLY A 231 10.75 3.72 11.19
N ALA A 232 9.63 3.03 11.31
CA ALA A 232 9.34 2.15 12.45
C ALA A 232 10.32 0.98 12.58
N VAL A 233 10.92 0.56 11.48
CA VAL A 233 11.85 -0.59 11.45
C VAL A 233 13.30 -0.17 11.19
N LEU A 234 13.57 1.14 11.22
CA LEU A 234 14.93 1.70 11.12
C LEU A 234 15.37 2.24 12.48
N ASP A 235 16.65 2.17 12.78
CA ASP A 235 17.19 2.80 13.97
C ASP A 235 17.75 4.19 13.61
N GLY A 236 16.81 5.12 13.34
CA GLY A 236 17.13 6.50 13.00
C GLY A 236 17.68 6.71 11.58
N GLY A 237 17.89 7.95 11.24
CA GLY A 237 18.51 8.38 9.99
C GLY A 237 17.54 8.59 8.84
N LEU A 238 18.10 8.98 7.70
CA LEU A 238 17.32 9.41 6.53
C LEU A 238 16.50 8.26 5.92
N VAL A 239 15.23 8.51 5.64
CA VAL A 239 14.31 7.61 4.93
C VAL A 239 14.21 8.02 3.45
N VAL A 240 13.98 9.30 3.20
CA VAL A 240 13.79 9.84 1.84
C VAL A 240 14.04 11.35 1.90
N TYR A 241 14.51 11.92 0.80
CA TYR A 241 14.56 13.39 0.66
C TYR A 241 13.98 13.80 -0.68
N THR A 242 13.53 15.04 -0.76
CA THR A 242 12.93 15.61 -1.97
C THR A 242 13.77 16.78 -2.46
N GLU A 243 13.80 16.98 -3.79
CA GLU A 243 14.39 18.15 -4.42
C GLU A 243 13.39 18.70 -5.44
N GLY A 244 13.17 20.00 -5.38
CA GLY A 244 12.33 20.72 -6.32
C GLY A 244 12.92 22.06 -6.70
N ARG A 245 12.28 22.74 -7.65
CA ARG A 245 12.73 24.05 -8.10
C ARG A 245 12.67 25.11 -6.99
N HIS A 246 11.64 25.05 -6.17
CA HIS A 246 11.47 25.97 -5.04
C HIS A 246 12.08 25.40 -3.77
N PRO A 247 12.71 26.23 -2.93
CA PRO A 247 13.30 25.77 -1.66
C PRO A 247 12.33 25.02 -0.74
N GLN A 248 11.04 25.40 -0.74
CA GLN A 248 10.02 24.73 0.06
C GLN A 248 9.66 23.31 -0.46
N ALA A 249 10.15 22.93 -1.63
CA ALA A 249 9.96 21.59 -2.19
C ALA A 249 11.14 20.67 -1.87
N ALA A 250 12.18 21.19 -1.20
CA ALA A 250 13.33 20.44 -0.72
C ALA A 250 13.08 20.09 0.76
N ASP A 251 12.96 18.82 1.07
CA ASP A 251 12.68 18.36 2.44
C ASP A 251 13.41 17.04 2.70
N GLN A 252 13.65 16.74 3.98
CA GLN A 252 14.28 15.49 4.43
C GLN A 252 13.38 14.83 5.47
N TYR A 253 13.18 13.55 5.31
CA TYR A 253 12.33 12.74 6.19
C TYR A 253 13.20 11.70 6.87
N GLU A 254 13.26 11.77 8.19
CA GLU A 254 14.12 10.90 8.99
C GLU A 254 13.30 9.95 9.86
N ALA A 255 13.83 8.78 10.09
CA ALA A 255 13.32 7.83 11.08
C ALA A 255 13.71 8.27 12.48
N ALA A 256 12.84 8.04 13.45
CA ALA A 256 13.20 8.14 14.86
C ALA A 256 14.17 6.99 15.24
N ALA A 257 14.91 7.17 16.32
CA ALA A 257 15.76 6.09 16.84
C ALA A 257 14.91 4.97 17.43
N GLY A 258 15.30 3.75 17.20
CA GLY A 258 14.68 2.55 17.76
C GLY A 258 13.97 1.70 16.70
N ASP A 259 14.62 0.60 16.31
CA ASP A 259 14.04 -0.44 15.45
C ASP A 259 13.04 -1.27 16.26
N MET A 260 11.76 -1.15 15.98
CA MET A 260 10.71 -1.83 16.74
C MET A 260 10.75 -3.37 16.62
N LEU A 261 11.47 -3.91 15.63
CA LEU A 261 11.64 -5.35 15.44
C LEU A 261 12.93 -5.88 16.08
N ASN A 262 13.69 -5.01 16.76
CA ASN A 262 14.94 -5.40 17.47
C ASN A 262 15.93 -6.16 16.55
N GLY A 263 15.99 -5.78 15.28
CA GLY A 263 16.89 -6.39 14.29
C GLY A 263 16.37 -7.66 13.63
N ALA A 264 15.16 -8.12 13.92
CA ALA A 264 14.59 -9.28 13.23
C ALA A 264 14.62 -9.06 11.72
N PRO A 265 15.00 -10.07 10.91
CA PRO A 265 15.16 -9.89 9.48
C PRO A 265 13.84 -9.55 8.76
N ILE A 266 13.96 -8.73 7.72
CA ILE A 266 12.82 -8.28 6.92
C ILE A 266 13.06 -8.62 5.44
N VAL A 267 12.03 -9.12 4.78
CA VAL A 267 11.96 -9.19 3.32
C VAL A 267 10.85 -8.25 2.84
N VAL A 268 11.12 -7.42 1.85
CA VAL A 268 10.10 -6.59 1.20
C VAL A 268 9.81 -7.16 -0.18
N LEU A 269 8.56 -7.51 -0.44
CA LEU A 269 8.11 -7.99 -1.75
C LEU A 269 7.62 -6.83 -2.61
N ILE A 270 8.17 -6.72 -3.82
CA ILE A 270 7.78 -5.69 -4.81
C ILE A 270 7.53 -6.32 -6.18
N ASN A 271 6.78 -5.59 -7.02
CA ASN A 271 6.59 -5.92 -8.42
C ASN A 271 6.34 -4.64 -9.25
N SER A 272 6.07 -4.80 -10.55
CA SER A 272 5.82 -3.66 -11.46
C SER A 272 4.60 -2.80 -11.07
N GLY A 273 3.74 -3.30 -10.18
CA GLY A 273 2.63 -2.51 -9.60
C GLY A 273 3.00 -1.75 -8.33
N SER A 274 4.23 -1.91 -7.82
CA SER A 274 4.74 -1.18 -6.65
C SER A 274 5.29 0.16 -7.11
N ALA A 275 4.71 1.27 -6.64
CA ALA A 275 5.04 2.60 -7.15
C ALA A 275 5.10 3.65 -6.02
N SER A 276 5.86 4.73 -6.26
CA SER A 276 5.82 5.95 -5.42
C SER A 276 6.15 5.64 -3.94
N ALA A 277 5.21 5.84 -3.01
CA ALA A 277 5.39 5.57 -1.56
C ALA A 277 5.90 4.15 -1.28
N SER A 278 5.48 3.14 -2.07
CA SER A 278 6.02 1.77 -1.97
C SER A 278 7.50 1.72 -2.30
N GLU A 279 7.92 2.51 -3.28
CA GLU A 279 9.31 2.59 -3.71
C GLU A 279 10.17 3.35 -2.69
N ILE A 280 9.56 4.28 -1.94
CA ILE A 280 10.22 4.95 -0.80
C ILE A 280 10.55 3.92 0.27
N VAL A 281 9.57 3.11 0.70
CA VAL A 281 9.79 2.05 1.71
C VAL A 281 10.86 1.08 1.24
N ALA A 282 10.71 0.51 0.05
CA ALA A 282 11.65 -0.48 -0.49
C ALA A 282 13.06 0.11 -0.64
N GLY A 283 13.16 1.31 -1.22
CA GLY A 283 14.44 1.98 -1.46
C GLY A 283 15.16 2.38 -0.17
N ALA A 284 14.42 2.88 0.83
CA ALA A 284 14.97 3.23 2.14
C ALA A 284 15.53 1.99 2.85
N LEU A 285 14.73 0.93 2.93
CA LEU A 285 15.13 -0.30 3.63
C LEU A 285 16.29 -1.02 2.90
N GLN A 286 16.32 -0.93 1.56
CA GLN A 286 17.43 -1.45 0.75
C GLN A 286 18.73 -0.66 1.01
N ASP A 287 18.68 0.65 0.87
CA ASP A 287 19.85 1.53 1.03
C ASP A 287 20.44 1.43 2.45
N ARG A 288 19.58 1.30 3.44
CA ARG A 288 19.96 1.17 4.85
C ARG A 288 20.37 -0.27 5.21
N ARG A 289 20.29 -1.20 4.26
CA ARG A 289 20.57 -2.65 4.47
C ARG A 289 19.74 -3.23 5.60
N ARG A 290 18.51 -2.72 5.78
CA ARG A 290 17.60 -3.20 6.83
C ARG A 290 16.71 -4.35 6.36
N ALA A 291 16.45 -4.42 5.06
CA ALA A 291 15.63 -5.49 4.47
C ALA A 291 16.26 -6.00 3.16
N VAL A 292 15.95 -7.23 2.83
CA VAL A 292 16.21 -7.80 1.49
C VAL A 292 14.99 -7.49 0.61
N ILE A 293 15.20 -6.85 -0.52
CA ILE A 293 14.14 -6.54 -1.47
C ILE A 293 14.02 -7.69 -2.46
N MET A 294 12.83 -8.26 -2.60
CA MET A 294 12.61 -9.47 -3.39
C MET A 294 11.39 -9.31 -4.31
N GLY A 295 11.41 -10.01 -5.45
CA GLY A 295 10.34 -10.00 -6.45
C GLY A 295 10.80 -9.52 -7.80
N THR A 296 10.11 -8.56 -8.42
CA THR A 296 10.50 -7.99 -9.71
C THR A 296 10.60 -6.46 -9.61
N ARG A 297 11.30 -5.85 -10.58
CA ARG A 297 11.53 -4.39 -10.59
C ARG A 297 10.21 -3.63 -10.42
N SER A 298 10.23 -2.57 -9.61
CA SER A 298 9.09 -1.70 -9.36
C SER A 298 8.81 -0.75 -10.54
N PHE A 299 7.80 0.08 -10.41
CA PHE A 299 7.27 0.92 -11.49
C PHE A 299 8.22 2.05 -11.92
N GLY A 300 8.83 2.74 -10.98
CA GLY A 300 9.75 3.86 -11.26
C GLY A 300 9.07 5.24 -11.21
N LYS A 301 8.22 5.48 -10.22
CA LYS A 301 7.61 6.80 -10.01
C LYS A 301 8.33 7.53 -8.88
N GLY A 302 9.29 8.37 -9.24
CA GLY A 302 10.09 9.18 -8.30
C GLY A 302 9.66 10.65 -8.19
N SER A 303 8.42 10.98 -8.59
CA SER A 303 7.92 12.35 -8.59
C SER A 303 6.88 12.60 -7.49
N VAL A 304 6.99 13.76 -6.86
CA VAL A 304 6.08 14.23 -5.80
C VAL A 304 5.01 15.12 -6.44
N GLN A 305 3.74 14.78 -6.20
CA GLN A 305 2.63 15.63 -6.62
C GLN A 305 2.07 16.39 -5.41
N THR A 306 1.98 17.70 -5.56
CA THR A 306 1.32 18.59 -4.60
C THR A 306 -0.10 18.89 -5.08
N ILE A 307 -1.05 18.83 -4.17
CA ILE A 307 -2.45 19.19 -4.45
C ILE A 307 -2.61 20.65 -4.08
N LEU A 308 -2.89 21.47 -5.08
CA LEU A 308 -3.06 22.92 -4.95
C LEU A 308 -4.55 23.25 -5.14
N PRO A 309 -5.32 23.46 -4.07
CA PRO A 309 -6.74 23.82 -4.23
C PRO A 309 -6.90 25.12 -5.01
N VAL A 310 -7.79 25.12 -5.97
CA VAL A 310 -8.21 26.31 -6.73
C VAL A 310 -9.45 26.92 -6.06
N ASN A 311 -10.34 26.05 -5.62
CA ASN A 311 -11.52 26.42 -4.84
C ASN A 311 -12.00 25.16 -4.06
N ASP A 312 -13.18 25.23 -3.46
CA ASP A 312 -13.70 24.15 -2.60
C ASP A 312 -13.92 22.82 -3.34
N THR A 313 -14.07 22.86 -4.67
CA THR A 313 -14.45 21.69 -5.48
C THR A 313 -13.42 21.32 -6.55
N ARG A 314 -12.34 22.09 -6.70
CA ARG A 314 -11.38 21.91 -7.78
C ARG A 314 -9.95 22.13 -7.28
N ALA A 315 -9.01 21.35 -7.80
CA ALA A 315 -7.60 21.48 -7.46
C ALA A 315 -6.71 21.22 -8.69
N VAL A 316 -5.48 21.69 -8.60
CA VAL A 316 -4.42 21.28 -9.52
C VAL A 316 -3.54 20.30 -8.77
N LYS A 317 -3.39 19.11 -9.31
CA LYS A 317 -2.38 18.14 -8.88
C LYS A 317 -1.16 18.38 -9.76
N LEU A 318 -0.07 18.84 -9.16
CA LEU A 318 1.11 19.33 -9.90
C LEU A 318 2.37 18.62 -9.41
N THR A 319 3.22 18.19 -10.31
CA THR A 319 4.55 17.66 -9.98
C THR A 319 5.45 18.82 -9.54
N THR A 320 5.86 18.82 -8.27
CA THR A 320 6.60 19.91 -7.66
C THR A 320 8.02 19.53 -7.23
N ALA A 321 8.32 18.24 -7.12
CA ALA A 321 9.62 17.74 -6.69
C ALA A 321 9.87 16.32 -7.20
N LEU A 322 11.12 15.91 -7.11
CA LEU A 322 11.53 14.50 -7.23
C LEU A 322 12.01 14.03 -5.86
N TYR A 323 11.85 12.74 -5.58
CA TYR A 323 12.38 12.16 -4.35
C TYR A 323 13.50 11.17 -4.64
N PHE A 324 14.37 11.04 -3.65
CA PHE A 324 15.60 10.26 -3.73
C PHE A 324 15.73 9.37 -2.50
N THR A 325 16.29 8.19 -2.69
CA THR A 325 16.58 7.26 -1.60
C THR A 325 17.71 7.82 -0.69
N PRO A 326 17.93 7.27 0.50
CA PRO A 326 18.98 7.75 1.40
C PRO A 326 20.37 7.83 0.77
N ASN A 327 20.70 6.96 -0.17
CA ASN A 327 21.98 6.97 -0.87
C ASN A 327 22.02 7.89 -2.09
N GLY A 328 20.97 8.68 -2.33
CA GLY A 328 20.91 9.64 -3.44
C GLY A 328 20.50 9.05 -4.78
N ARG A 329 19.95 7.84 -4.80
CA ARG A 329 19.45 7.23 -6.06
C ARG A 329 18.13 7.88 -6.45
N SER A 330 18.00 8.29 -7.71
CA SER A 330 16.71 8.67 -8.28
C SER A 330 15.89 7.40 -8.57
N ILE A 331 14.62 7.43 -8.19
CA ILE A 331 13.68 6.34 -8.51
C ILE A 331 13.00 6.61 -9.86
N GLN A 332 12.97 7.89 -10.29
CA GLN A 332 12.22 8.31 -11.49
C GLN A 332 12.69 7.56 -12.74
N ALA A 333 11.77 6.86 -13.36
CA ALA A 333 11.93 6.05 -14.58
C ALA A 333 12.81 4.79 -14.40
N GLU A 334 13.45 4.62 -13.24
CA GLU A 334 14.33 3.48 -12.96
C GLU A 334 13.69 2.44 -12.05
N GLY A 335 12.93 2.90 -11.04
CA GLY A 335 12.34 2.02 -10.03
C GLY A 335 13.38 1.41 -9.09
N ILE A 336 12.89 0.55 -8.21
CA ILE A 336 13.73 -0.23 -7.30
C ILE A 336 13.99 -1.60 -7.93
N VAL A 337 15.25 -1.93 -8.09
CA VAL A 337 15.69 -3.26 -8.55
C VAL A 337 15.78 -4.16 -7.32
N PRO A 338 15.09 -5.31 -7.28
CA PRO A 338 15.17 -6.18 -6.12
C PRO A 338 16.57 -6.77 -5.97
N ASP A 339 16.97 -7.05 -4.75
CA ASP A 339 18.23 -7.74 -4.42
C ASP A 339 18.18 -9.19 -4.90
N ILE A 340 16.98 -9.80 -4.80
CA ILE A 340 16.73 -11.16 -5.25
C ILE A 340 15.53 -11.15 -6.21
N VAL A 341 15.78 -11.48 -7.45
CA VAL A 341 14.72 -11.55 -8.47
C VAL A 341 13.96 -12.86 -8.31
N VAL A 342 12.67 -12.77 -8.04
CA VAL A 342 11.77 -13.93 -7.99
C VAL A 342 10.53 -13.59 -8.82
N GLU A 343 10.36 -14.23 -9.95
CA GLU A 343 9.18 -14.08 -10.78
C GLU A 343 8.00 -14.87 -10.21
N ARG A 344 6.79 -14.38 -10.45
CA ARG A 344 5.61 -15.15 -10.12
C ARG A 344 5.55 -16.40 -11.00
N ALA A 345 5.45 -17.58 -10.38
CA ALA A 345 5.49 -18.86 -11.07
C ALA A 345 4.50 -19.84 -10.47
N GLU A 346 4.04 -20.77 -11.28
CA GLU A 346 3.32 -21.95 -10.80
C GLU A 346 4.35 -23.05 -10.52
N VAL A 347 4.40 -23.51 -9.28
CA VAL A 347 5.36 -24.53 -8.86
C VAL A 347 4.71 -25.91 -9.00
N THR A 348 5.33 -26.78 -9.79
CA THR A 348 4.90 -28.17 -9.94
C THR A 348 5.90 -29.09 -9.25
N SER A 349 5.45 -29.84 -8.27
CA SER A 349 6.29 -30.84 -7.59
C SER A 349 6.59 -32.01 -8.54
N VAL A 350 7.85 -32.32 -8.70
CA VAL A 350 8.30 -33.49 -9.47
C VAL A 350 8.36 -34.67 -8.50
N GLU A 351 7.61 -35.71 -8.78
CA GLU A 351 7.69 -36.95 -8.00
C GLU A 351 9.12 -37.48 -8.05
N SER A 352 9.77 -37.52 -6.89
CA SER A 352 11.08 -38.16 -6.79
C SER A 352 10.91 -39.67 -6.88
N ASN A 353 11.42 -40.28 -7.91
CA ASN A 353 11.58 -41.71 -7.91
C ASN A 353 12.34 -42.12 -6.64
N ARG A 354 11.75 -43.02 -5.88
CA ARG A 354 12.29 -43.50 -4.61
C ARG A 354 13.70 -44.07 -4.88
N ARG A 355 14.70 -43.26 -4.61
CA ARG A 355 16.08 -43.72 -4.67
C ARG A 355 16.38 -44.59 -3.46
N THR A 356 17.01 -45.73 -3.69
CA THR A 356 17.47 -46.60 -2.62
C THR A 356 18.39 -45.83 -1.67
N LYS A 357 18.07 -45.78 -0.40
CA LYS A 357 18.90 -45.17 0.61
C LYS A 357 19.81 -46.24 1.23
N GLU A 358 20.88 -45.84 1.89
CA GLU A 358 21.77 -46.76 2.61
C GLU A 358 20.98 -47.68 3.56
N ALA A 359 19.99 -47.11 4.24
CA ALA A 359 19.11 -47.84 5.19
C ALA A 359 18.24 -48.89 4.47
N ASP A 360 18.07 -48.80 3.15
CA ASP A 360 17.28 -49.78 2.35
C ASP A 360 18.17 -50.95 1.88
N LEU A 361 19.49 -50.86 2.06
CA LEU A 361 20.44 -51.89 1.62
C LEU A 361 20.48 -53.06 2.62
N GLN A 362 20.54 -54.25 2.08
CA GLN A 362 20.64 -55.46 2.90
C GLN A 362 21.97 -55.46 3.65
N GLY A 363 21.94 -55.45 4.99
CA GLY A 363 23.13 -55.43 5.84
C GLY A 363 23.65 -54.02 6.13
N SER A 364 22.85 -52.98 5.87
CA SER A 364 23.22 -51.60 6.24
C SER A 364 23.48 -51.49 7.76
N LEU A 365 24.51 -50.72 8.10
CA LEU A 365 24.86 -50.47 9.51
C LEU A 365 23.86 -49.48 10.11
N SER A 366 23.38 -49.79 11.31
CA SER A 366 22.51 -48.84 12.04
C SER A 366 23.37 -47.70 12.59
N GLY A 367 22.97 -46.47 12.34
CA GLY A 367 23.59 -45.28 12.95
C GLY A 367 23.20 -45.18 14.43
N ASP A 368 24.07 -44.62 15.25
CA ASP A 368 23.83 -44.39 16.68
C ASP A 368 22.78 -43.27 16.93
N GLY A 369 22.38 -42.53 15.90
CA GLY A 369 21.27 -41.55 15.95
C GLY A 369 19.96 -42.22 15.61
N GLY A 370 18.93 -42.01 16.38
CA GLY A 370 17.55 -42.42 16.03
C GLY A 370 17.13 -41.86 14.66
N PRO A 371 16.00 -42.30 14.12
CA PRO A 371 15.55 -41.83 12.83
C PRO A 371 15.49 -40.30 12.77
N VAL A 372 16.31 -39.72 11.92
CA VAL A 372 16.18 -38.29 11.60
C VAL A 372 14.88 -38.17 10.78
N ASP A 373 13.81 -37.82 11.44
CA ASP A 373 12.59 -37.45 10.74
C ASP A 373 12.93 -36.25 9.82
N ALA A 374 13.08 -36.53 8.55
CA ALA A 374 13.09 -35.48 7.56
C ALA A 374 11.73 -34.77 7.74
N GLN A 375 11.76 -33.58 8.32
CA GLN A 375 10.55 -32.80 8.49
C GLN A 375 9.89 -32.66 7.12
N SER A 376 8.81 -33.38 6.93
CA SER A 376 7.97 -33.18 5.76
C SER A 376 7.46 -31.75 5.83
N GLU A 377 7.60 -31.03 4.74
CA GLU A 377 7.04 -29.70 4.63
C GLU A 377 5.56 -29.77 5.01
N SER A 378 5.12 -28.88 5.91
CA SER A 378 3.72 -28.88 6.35
C SER A 378 2.78 -28.63 5.16
N GLU A 379 1.58 -29.13 5.25
CA GLU A 379 0.56 -28.93 4.21
C GLU A 379 0.38 -27.44 3.91
N ALA A 380 0.40 -26.59 4.96
CA ALA A 380 0.26 -25.15 4.84
C ALA A 380 1.40 -24.51 4.02
N LEU A 381 2.65 -24.97 4.21
CA LEU A 381 3.80 -24.46 3.45
C LEU A 381 3.74 -24.95 2.00
N THR A 382 3.29 -26.17 1.76
CA THR A 382 3.09 -26.69 0.40
C THR A 382 1.99 -25.89 -0.32
N GLU A 383 0.90 -25.59 0.36
CA GLU A 383 -0.18 -24.76 -0.17
C GLU A 383 0.32 -23.34 -0.46
N LEU A 384 1.09 -22.74 0.45
CA LEU A 384 1.71 -21.42 0.25
C LEU A 384 2.59 -21.42 -1.00
N ARG A 385 3.48 -22.41 -1.13
CA ARG A 385 4.37 -22.55 -2.28
C ARG A 385 3.60 -22.59 -3.61
N ASN A 386 2.47 -23.32 -3.64
CA ASN A 386 1.68 -23.51 -4.85
C ASN A 386 0.81 -22.29 -5.18
N SER A 387 0.36 -21.54 -4.16
CA SER A 387 -0.52 -20.38 -4.35
C SER A 387 0.27 -19.06 -4.51
N ASP A 388 1.39 -18.91 -3.81
CA ASP A 388 2.24 -17.70 -3.83
C ASP A 388 3.71 -18.06 -3.64
N ASN A 389 4.36 -18.43 -4.73
CA ASN A 389 5.77 -18.82 -4.71
C ASN A 389 6.69 -17.71 -4.18
N GLN A 390 6.39 -16.43 -4.48
CA GLN A 390 7.20 -15.31 -4.02
C GLN A 390 7.16 -15.17 -2.50
N LEU A 391 5.97 -15.31 -1.91
CA LEU A 391 5.81 -15.25 -0.45
C LEU A 391 6.47 -16.46 0.23
N TYR A 392 6.38 -17.65 -0.38
CA TYR A 392 7.06 -18.87 0.10
C TYR A 392 8.59 -18.68 0.09
N GLU A 393 9.15 -18.13 -0.99
CA GLU A 393 10.60 -17.89 -1.11
C GLU A 393 11.06 -16.83 -0.09
N ALA A 394 10.25 -15.78 0.14
CA ALA A 394 10.54 -14.77 1.16
C ALA A 394 10.60 -15.39 2.56
N LEU A 395 9.63 -16.23 2.90
CA LEU A 395 9.62 -16.96 4.18
C LEU A 395 10.83 -17.91 4.30
N THR A 396 11.15 -18.61 3.23
CA THR A 396 12.30 -19.53 3.19
C THR A 396 13.61 -18.77 3.43
N LEU A 397 13.76 -17.59 2.82
CA LEU A 397 14.94 -16.73 3.04
C LEU A 397 15.03 -16.28 4.50
N LEU A 398 13.91 -15.79 5.10
CA LEU A 398 13.90 -15.38 6.51
C LEU A 398 14.31 -16.53 7.44
N ARG A 399 13.81 -17.73 7.20
CA ARG A 399 14.19 -18.93 7.96
C ARG A 399 15.68 -19.23 7.80
N GLY A 400 16.19 -19.14 6.57
CA GLY A 400 17.61 -19.35 6.28
C GLY A 400 18.53 -18.37 7.00
N ILE A 401 18.15 -17.09 7.05
CA ILE A 401 18.90 -16.04 7.77
C ILE A 401 18.97 -16.40 9.25
N ASN A 402 17.85 -16.79 9.86
CA ASN A 402 17.78 -17.12 11.29
C ASN A 402 18.59 -18.38 11.64
N LEU A 403 18.65 -19.36 10.73
CA LEU A 403 19.48 -20.56 10.95
C LEU A 403 20.99 -20.23 11.03
N LEU A 404 21.40 -19.13 10.40
CA LEU A 404 22.80 -18.70 10.37
C LEU A 404 23.11 -17.64 11.43
N THR A 405 22.10 -17.03 12.04
CA THR A 405 22.28 -16.03 13.10
C THR A 405 22.43 -16.77 14.43
N PRO A 406 23.56 -16.62 15.12
CA PRO A 406 23.74 -17.28 16.44
C PRO A 406 22.68 -16.77 17.43
N GLU A 407 22.05 -17.67 18.16
CA GLU A 407 21.22 -17.28 19.28
C GLU A 407 22.05 -16.45 20.27
N ALA A 408 21.53 -15.26 20.64
CA ALA A 408 22.16 -14.51 21.72
C ALA A 408 22.25 -15.42 22.97
N PRO A 409 23.40 -15.47 23.66
CA PRO A 409 23.51 -16.30 24.86
C PRO A 409 22.39 -15.90 25.82
N SER A 410 21.58 -16.87 26.21
CA SER A 410 20.57 -16.64 27.24
C SER A 410 21.30 -16.16 28.50
N GLU A 411 20.99 -14.95 28.95
CA GLU A 411 21.50 -14.46 30.22
C GLU A 411 20.97 -15.41 31.32
N THR A 412 21.81 -16.36 31.70
CA THR A 412 21.54 -17.17 32.89
C THR A 412 21.58 -16.20 34.06
N PRO A 413 20.51 -16.08 34.86
CA PRO A 413 20.60 -15.22 36.04
C PRO A 413 21.78 -15.68 36.87
N GLU A 414 22.72 -14.79 37.09
CA GLU A 414 23.86 -15.05 37.98
C GLU A 414 23.30 -15.42 39.35
N ALA A 415 23.52 -16.66 39.78
CA ALA A 415 23.09 -17.11 41.11
C ALA A 415 23.78 -16.24 42.14
N GLU A 416 23.01 -15.44 42.88
CA GLU A 416 23.53 -14.69 44.01
C GLU A 416 24.22 -15.68 44.96
N ASP A 417 25.53 -15.52 45.16
CA ASP A 417 26.33 -16.28 46.14
C ASP A 417 25.85 -15.90 47.54
N PRO A 418 25.32 -16.85 48.34
CA PRO A 418 24.76 -16.53 49.65
C PRO A 418 25.81 -16.45 50.77
N THR A 419 27.10 -16.30 50.47
CA THR A 419 28.15 -16.24 51.49
C THR A 419 28.70 -14.84 51.73
N THR A 420 27.95 -13.98 52.40
CA THR A 420 28.53 -12.90 53.18
C THR A 420 27.90 -12.93 54.58
N VAL A 421 28.36 -13.85 55.41
CA VAL A 421 28.10 -13.82 56.85
C VAL A 421 29.02 -12.77 57.47
N ALA A 422 28.46 -11.66 57.88
CA ALA A 422 29.19 -10.66 58.64
C ALA A 422 29.60 -11.21 60.00
N LEU A 423 30.89 -11.38 60.20
CA LEU A 423 31.45 -11.58 61.51
C LEU A 423 31.54 -10.25 62.27
N GLY A 424 30.62 -10.05 63.22
CA GLY A 424 30.71 -8.95 64.19
C GLY A 424 31.84 -9.22 65.18
N THR A 425 32.60 -8.18 65.44
CA THR A 425 33.63 -8.19 66.52
C THR A 425 33.15 -7.40 67.73
N PRO A 426 33.59 -7.71 68.95
CA PRO A 426 33.03 -7.17 70.21
C PRO A 426 33.30 -5.73 70.48
#